data_fd790c48c3b5a18b7af1ba9eea480a40
#
_entry.id   fd790c48c3b5a18b7af1ba9eea480a40
#
_cell.length_a   1.000
_cell.length_b   1.000
_cell.length_c   1.000
_cell.angle_alpha   90.00
_cell.angle_beta   90.00
_cell.angle_gamma   90.00
#
_symmetry.space_group_name_H-M   'P 1'
#
loop_
_entity.id
_entity.type
_entity.pdbx_description
1 polymer ?
#
loop_
_entity_poly.entity_id
_entity_poly.type
_entity_poly.pdbx_seq_one_letter_code
_entity_poly.pdbx_strand_id
1 'polypeptide(L)'
;GMNREQLVSLLSQHRPVLAERFGVTRLALFGSAARGTARPDSDVDLLVSFDGPANSARYFGVQFYLEDLLLRPVDLVTESALRPQFRPYVERDAIVV
;
A
#
# COMPACT_ATOMS: atom_id res chain seq x y z
N GLY A 1 3.08 16.61 -7.77
CA GLY A 1 2.89 15.28 -7.22
C GLY A 1 3.51 14.19 -8.08
N MET A 2 3.58 12.99 -7.54
CA MET A 2 4.08 11.84 -8.27
C MET A 2 3.01 11.26 -9.18
N ASN A 3 3.40 10.85 -10.40
CA ASN A 3 2.55 10.04 -11.25
C ASN A 3 2.59 8.56 -10.80
N ARG A 4 1.78 7.72 -11.44
CA ARG A 4 1.67 6.31 -11.09
C ARG A 4 3.02 5.58 -11.18
N GLU A 5 3.77 5.81 -12.25
CA GLU A 5 5.06 5.16 -12.47
C GLU A 5 6.10 5.55 -11.43
N GLN A 6 6.14 6.83 -11.05
CA GLN A 6 7.02 7.32 -10.01
C GLN A 6 6.63 6.74 -8.65
N LEU A 7 5.34 6.65 -8.36
CA LEU A 7 4.81 6.08 -7.12
C LEU A 7 5.17 4.60 -7.02
N VAL A 8 4.93 3.82 -8.08
CA VAL A 8 5.27 2.40 -8.12
C VAL A 8 6.78 2.20 -7.94
N SER A 9 7.60 3.00 -8.61
CA SER A 9 9.05 2.90 -8.51
C SER A 9 9.53 3.18 -7.08
N LEU A 10 9.02 4.24 -6.46
CA LEU A 10 9.41 4.61 -5.09
C LEU A 10 8.99 3.54 -4.08
N LEU A 11 7.78 3.02 -4.19
CA LEU A 11 7.31 1.95 -3.33
C LEU A 11 8.14 0.67 -3.51
N SER A 12 8.46 0.32 -4.74
CA SER A 12 9.30 -0.86 -5.03
C SER A 12 10.68 -0.73 -4.40
N GLN A 13 11.28 0.47 -4.41
CA GLN A 13 12.57 0.72 -3.80
C GLN A 13 12.55 0.49 -2.29
N HIS A 14 11.42 0.74 -1.64
CA HIS A 14 11.28 0.61 -0.19
C HIS A 14 10.75 -0.75 0.27
N ARG A 15 10.40 -1.65 -0.66
CA ARG A 15 9.93 -2.99 -0.30
C ARG A 15 10.91 -3.76 0.60
N PRO A 16 12.22 -3.79 0.31
CA PRO A 16 13.16 -4.51 1.19
C PRO A 16 13.18 -3.97 2.62
N VAL A 17 13.10 -2.66 2.80
CA VAL A 17 13.07 -2.04 4.13
C VAL A 17 11.79 -2.44 4.87
N LEU A 18 10.64 -2.40 4.19
CA LEU A 18 9.37 -2.78 4.78
C LEU A 18 9.35 -4.27 5.17
N ALA A 19 9.95 -5.13 4.36
CA ALA A 19 10.08 -6.55 4.68
C ALA A 19 10.95 -6.75 5.93
N GLU A 20 12.08 -6.09 5.98
CA GLU A 20 13.04 -6.26 7.09
C GLU A 20 12.49 -5.68 8.40
N ARG A 21 11.94 -4.47 8.36
CA ARG A 21 11.50 -3.76 9.57
C ARG A 21 10.15 -4.24 10.09
N PHE A 22 9.23 -4.59 9.22
CA PHE A 22 7.84 -4.84 9.60
C PHE A 22 7.32 -6.21 9.18
N GLY A 23 8.11 -6.99 8.47
CA GLY A 23 7.68 -8.31 8.00
C GLY A 23 6.69 -8.27 6.85
N VAL A 24 6.71 -7.23 6.04
CA VAL A 24 5.84 -7.12 4.86
C VAL A 24 6.26 -8.15 3.82
N THR A 25 5.30 -8.99 3.39
CA THR A 25 5.52 -10.00 2.37
C THR A 25 4.94 -9.60 1.02
N ARG A 26 3.92 -8.75 1.02
CA ARG A 26 3.30 -8.26 -0.21
C ARG A 26 2.79 -6.84 0.00
N LEU A 27 2.97 -6.01 -1.02
CA LEU A 27 2.43 -4.65 -1.06
C LEU A 27 1.90 -4.39 -2.46
N ALA A 28 0.66 -3.89 -2.55
CA ALA A 28 0.04 -3.60 -3.83
C ALA A 28 -0.67 -2.26 -3.77
N LEU A 29 -0.47 -1.47 -4.82
CA LEU A 29 -1.18 -0.21 -5.03
C LEU A 29 -2.54 -0.52 -5.65
N PHE A 30 -3.61 0.07 -5.15
CA PHE A 30 -4.93 -0.08 -5.75
C PHE A 30 -5.68 1.26 -5.75
N GLY A 31 -6.95 1.25 -6.11
CA GLY A 31 -7.76 2.45 -6.13
C GLY A 31 -7.34 3.46 -7.19
N SER A 32 -7.63 4.74 -6.94
CA SER A 32 -7.43 5.80 -7.93
C SER A 32 -5.96 5.99 -8.32
N ALA A 33 -5.03 5.81 -7.39
CA ALA A 33 -3.60 5.93 -7.71
C ALA A 33 -3.15 4.84 -8.69
N ALA A 34 -3.67 3.61 -8.54
CA ALA A 34 -3.36 2.52 -9.47
C ALA A 34 -3.98 2.75 -10.85
N ARG A 35 -5.17 3.34 -10.89
CA ARG A 35 -5.84 3.67 -12.15
C ARG A 35 -5.27 4.90 -12.86
N GLY A 36 -4.44 5.69 -12.17
CA GLY A 36 -3.90 6.93 -12.72
C GLY A 36 -4.90 8.09 -12.68
N THR A 37 -5.93 8.01 -11.85
CA THR A 37 -6.97 9.03 -11.73
C THR A 37 -6.93 9.77 -10.40
N ALA A 38 -5.91 9.52 -9.57
CA ALA A 38 -5.78 10.15 -8.27
C ALA A 38 -5.55 11.66 -8.41
N ARG A 39 -6.15 12.42 -7.50
CA ARG A 39 -5.88 13.85 -7.34
C ARG A 39 -4.68 14.03 -6.41
N PRO A 40 -4.01 15.19 -6.44
CA PRO A 40 -2.86 15.42 -5.56
C PRO A 40 -3.16 15.28 -4.07
N ASP A 41 -4.41 15.49 -3.66
CA ASP A 41 -4.86 15.40 -2.27
C ASP A 41 -5.58 14.07 -1.95
N SER A 42 -5.66 13.15 -2.91
CA SER A 42 -6.28 11.84 -2.69
C SER A 42 -5.42 10.98 -1.78
N ASP A 43 -6.07 10.13 -0.97
CA ASP A 43 -5.39 9.09 -0.22
C ASP A 43 -4.75 8.09 -1.19
N VAL A 44 -3.63 7.50 -0.77
CA VAL A 44 -2.99 6.41 -1.50
C VAL A 44 -3.49 5.09 -0.91
N ASP A 45 -4.17 4.30 -1.73
CA ASP A 45 -4.74 3.02 -1.30
C ASP A 45 -3.72 1.90 -1.49
N LEU A 46 -3.35 1.23 -0.40
CA LEU A 46 -2.35 0.17 -0.40
C LEU A 46 -2.87 -1.08 0.31
N LEU A 47 -2.65 -2.21 -0.32
CA LEU A 47 -2.96 -3.53 0.23
C LEU A 47 -1.66 -4.14 0.73
N VAL A 48 -1.66 -4.66 1.96
CA VAL A 48 -0.45 -5.21 2.59
C VAL A 48 -0.70 -6.58 3.18
N SER A 49 0.31 -7.45 3.06
CA SER A 49 0.37 -8.73 3.76
C SER A 49 1.65 -8.79 4.59
N PHE A 50 1.56 -9.49 5.72
CA PHE A 50 2.69 -9.68 6.63
C PHE A 50 3.05 -11.17 6.75
N ASP A 51 4.25 -11.45 7.24
CA ASP A 51 4.71 -12.82 7.48
C ASP A 51 4.14 -13.46 8.76
N GLY A 52 3.21 -12.77 9.40
CA GLY A 52 2.52 -13.19 10.62
C GLY A 52 1.39 -12.22 10.90
N PRO A 53 0.91 -12.17 12.17
CA PRO A 53 -0.21 -11.29 12.52
C PRO A 53 0.07 -9.82 12.20
N ALA A 54 -0.93 -9.14 11.66
CA ALA A 54 -0.88 -7.70 11.40
C ALA A 54 -1.20 -6.96 12.72
N ASN A 55 -0.30 -7.06 13.71
CA ASN A 55 -0.48 -6.36 14.97
C ASN A 55 -0.36 -4.84 14.78
N SER A 56 -0.71 -4.09 15.84
CA SER A 56 -0.71 -2.63 15.79
C SER A 56 0.65 -2.05 15.44
N ALA A 57 1.73 -2.62 15.99
CA ALA A 57 3.08 -2.12 15.72
C ALA A 57 3.45 -2.26 14.24
N ARG A 58 3.13 -3.39 13.62
CA ARG A 58 3.38 -3.62 12.21
C ARG A 58 2.50 -2.73 11.33
N TYR A 59 1.20 -2.72 11.60
CA TYR A 59 0.23 -1.98 10.80
C TYR A 59 0.53 -0.49 10.80
N PHE A 60 0.61 0.12 11.98
CA PHE A 60 0.85 1.55 12.10
C PHE A 60 2.29 1.91 11.72
N GLY A 61 3.25 1.01 11.97
CA GLY A 61 4.62 1.22 11.52
C GLY A 61 4.70 1.37 10.01
N VAL A 62 4.05 0.49 9.25
CA VAL A 62 3.98 0.58 7.79
C VAL A 62 3.24 1.84 7.36
N GLN A 63 2.09 2.13 7.97
CA GLN A 63 1.30 3.30 7.61
C GLN A 63 2.09 4.59 7.77
N PHE A 64 2.70 4.79 8.94
CA PHE A 64 3.46 6.02 9.20
C PHE A 64 4.70 6.12 8.32
N TYR A 65 5.39 4.99 8.11
CA TYR A 65 6.53 4.96 7.20
C TYR A 65 6.14 5.43 5.79
N LEU A 66 5.04 4.90 5.28
CA LEU A 66 4.59 5.23 3.93
C LEU A 66 4.03 6.65 3.83
N GLU A 67 3.33 7.12 4.84
CA GLU A 67 2.85 8.50 4.86
C GLU A 67 4.00 9.50 4.89
N ASP A 68 5.05 9.22 5.66
CA ASP A 68 6.26 10.06 5.67
C ASP A 68 6.96 10.04 4.31
N LEU A 69 7.04 8.87 3.69
CA LEU A 69 7.68 8.70 2.39
C LEU A 69 6.93 9.43 1.27
N LEU A 70 5.61 9.27 1.26
CA LEU A 70 4.77 9.77 0.16
C LEU A 70 4.27 11.19 0.39
N LEU A 71 4.34 11.69 1.62
CA LEU A 71 3.81 13.00 2.04
C LEU A 71 2.32 13.14 1.72
N ARG A 72 1.58 12.03 1.90
CA ARG A 72 0.13 11.94 1.65
C ARG A 72 -0.48 10.93 2.61
N PRO A 73 -1.77 11.08 2.94
CA PRO A 73 -2.47 10.05 3.70
C PRO A 73 -2.46 8.72 2.95
N VAL A 74 -2.27 7.64 3.71
CA VAL A 74 -2.29 6.28 3.18
C VAL A 74 -3.47 5.53 3.79
N ASP A 75 -4.33 4.98 2.93
CA ASP A 75 -5.39 4.06 3.32
C ASP A 75 -4.82 2.64 3.19
N LEU A 76 -4.42 2.06 4.32
CA LEU A 76 -3.72 0.78 4.36
C LEU A 76 -4.70 -0.33 4.75
N VAL A 77 -4.89 -1.27 3.84
CA VAL A 77 -5.79 -2.42 4.02
C VAL A 77 -4.95 -3.69 4.08
N THR A 78 -5.16 -4.51 5.12
CA THR A 78 -4.53 -5.82 5.19
C THR A 78 -5.29 -6.83 4.34
N GLU A 79 -4.59 -7.72 3.64
CA GLU A 79 -5.24 -8.76 2.83
C GLU A 79 -6.14 -9.65 3.69
N SER A 80 -5.73 -9.96 4.92
CA SER A 80 -6.51 -10.79 5.83
C SER A 80 -7.83 -10.15 6.25
N ALA A 81 -7.91 -8.80 6.24
CA ALA A 81 -9.13 -8.07 6.61
C ALA A 81 -10.02 -7.79 5.40
N LEU A 82 -9.53 -8.02 4.18
CA LEU A 82 -10.29 -7.74 2.96
C LEU A 82 -11.41 -8.74 2.80
N ARG A 83 -12.66 -8.24 2.80
CA ARG A 83 -13.83 -9.09 2.62
C ARG A 83 -13.87 -9.68 1.22
N PRO A 84 -14.27 -10.96 1.06
CA PRO A 84 -14.28 -11.62 -0.24
C PRO A 84 -15.08 -10.88 -1.32
N GLN A 85 -16.17 -10.22 -0.95
CA GLN A 85 -17.01 -9.50 -1.92
C GLN A 85 -16.31 -8.27 -2.50
N PHE A 86 -15.32 -7.70 -1.81
CA PHE A 86 -14.57 -6.54 -2.29
C PHE A 86 -13.29 -6.92 -3.02
N ARG A 87 -12.82 -8.16 -2.87
CA ARG A 87 -11.56 -8.62 -3.47
C ARG A 87 -11.51 -8.42 -4.99
N PRO A 88 -12.53 -8.75 -5.77
CA PRO A 88 -12.46 -8.54 -7.22
C PRO A 88 -12.27 -7.08 -7.62
N TYR A 89 -12.85 -6.15 -6.86
CA TYR A 89 -12.72 -4.72 -7.14
C TYR A 89 -11.30 -4.22 -6.86
N VAL A 90 -10.70 -4.70 -5.77
CA VAL A 90 -9.33 -4.33 -5.40
C VAL A 90 -8.33 -4.96 -6.37
N GLU A 91 -8.46 -6.25 -6.64
CA GLU A 91 -7.50 -6.99 -7.46
C GLU A 91 -7.53 -6.59 -8.94
N ARG A 92 -8.68 -6.11 -9.43
CA ARG A 92 -8.79 -5.68 -10.83
C ARG A 92 -7.78 -4.59 -11.18
N ASP A 93 -7.56 -3.64 -10.29
CA ASP A 93 -6.69 -2.49 -10.53
C ASP A 93 -5.34 -2.61 -9.81
N ALA A 94 -5.14 -3.61 -8.97
CA ALA A 94 -3.97 -3.72 -8.10
C ALA A 94 -2.67 -3.86 -8.90
N ILE A 95 -1.66 -3.10 -8.48
CA ILE A 95 -0.30 -3.17 -9.02
C ILE A 95 0.61 -3.61 -7.88
N VAL A 96 1.17 -4.81 -7.98
CA VAL A 96 2.12 -5.32 -6.99
C VAL A 96 3.44 -4.57 -7.15
N VAL A 97 3.95 -4.05 -6.04
CA VAL A 97 5.19 -3.27 -6.04
C VAL A 97 6.33 -4.00 -5.37
#